data_b4d1431d629b33b360021337fac82281
#
_entry.id   b4d1431d629b33b360021337fac82281
#
_cell.length_a   1.000
_cell.length_b   1.000
_cell.length_c   1.000
_cell.angle_alpha   90.00
_cell.angle_beta   90.00
_cell.angle_gamma   90.00
#
_symmetry.space_group_name_H-M   'P 1'
#
loop_
_entity.id
_entity.type
_entity.pdbx_description
1 polymer ?
#
loop_
_entity_poly.entity_id
_entity_poly.type
_entity_poly.pdbx_seq_one_letter_code
_entity_poly.pdbx_strand_id
1 'polypeptide(L)'
;MNIKFSPSLMTMDLDKFSEQIGFLKDKVDSFHVDIMDGHFVSNLSLSPWFIEQVKKVSDTQISAHLMVEDPSFWTDRLIDIGTDFICFPAETVNGIAFRLINKIHSSGLRAGVVLNPETSISSIESYIDKLDKITIMTVDPGFAGEIFIKKSLEKIVNLRKEREKFNYHFLIEMDGSSNKKSFSMIHQANPDIYIVGRSGLFGLSSDIETSWQEMIKNFETETGVKVNQFVNRE
;
A
#
# COMPACT_ATOMS: atom_id res chain seq x y z
N MET A 1 -17.09 -1.59 10.63
CA MET A 1 -15.65 -1.49 10.29
C MET A 1 -15.58 -0.93 8.88
N ASN A 2 -14.87 0.16 8.65
CA ASN A 2 -14.76 0.73 7.30
C ASN A 2 -13.59 0.05 6.58
N ILE A 3 -13.87 -0.79 5.59
CA ILE A 3 -12.85 -1.50 4.80
C ILE A 3 -12.26 -0.52 3.80
N LYS A 4 -10.94 -0.38 3.80
CA LYS A 4 -10.20 0.50 2.90
C LYS A 4 -9.48 -0.29 1.83
N PHE A 5 -9.61 0.14 0.58
CA PHE A 5 -8.89 -0.43 -0.55
C PHE A 5 -7.92 0.59 -1.16
N SER A 6 -6.74 0.10 -1.54
CA SER A 6 -5.72 0.89 -2.24
C SER A 6 -5.26 0.11 -3.48
N PRO A 7 -5.73 0.47 -4.70
CA PRO A 7 -5.29 -0.17 -5.92
C PRO A 7 -3.80 0.06 -6.19
N SER A 8 -3.04 -1.03 -6.44
CA SER A 8 -1.65 -0.96 -6.90
C SER A 8 -1.61 -0.66 -8.40
N LEU A 9 -1.25 0.57 -8.73
CA LEU A 9 -1.29 1.10 -10.09
C LEU A 9 -0.25 0.50 -11.04
N MET A 10 0.77 -0.22 -10.51
CA MET A 10 1.73 -0.95 -11.36
C MET A 10 1.09 -2.07 -12.19
N THR A 11 -0.12 -2.47 -11.84
CA THR A 11 -0.83 -3.58 -12.48
C THR A 11 -2.00 -3.14 -13.35
N MET A 12 -2.24 -1.82 -13.45
CA MET A 12 -3.28 -1.23 -14.26
C MET A 12 -2.97 -1.35 -15.77
N ASP A 13 -3.97 -1.16 -16.61
CA ASP A 13 -3.79 -1.02 -18.04
C ASP A 13 -3.47 0.45 -18.40
N LEU A 14 -2.23 0.70 -18.81
CA LEU A 14 -1.76 2.07 -19.10
C LEU A 14 -2.50 2.71 -20.28
N ASP A 15 -3.04 1.90 -21.23
CA ASP A 15 -3.85 2.41 -22.32
C ASP A 15 -5.20 2.93 -21.83
N LYS A 16 -5.61 2.53 -20.62
CA LYS A 16 -6.86 2.96 -19.96
C LYS A 16 -6.63 3.84 -18.74
N PHE A 17 -5.47 4.48 -18.65
CA PHE A 17 -5.05 5.26 -17.49
C PHE A 17 -6.13 6.21 -16.97
N SER A 18 -6.61 7.13 -17.81
CA SER A 18 -7.60 8.14 -17.40
C SER A 18 -8.97 7.54 -17.05
N GLU A 19 -9.38 6.48 -17.76
CA GLU A 19 -10.63 5.75 -17.50
C GLU A 19 -10.58 5.08 -16.13
N GLN A 20 -9.52 4.28 -15.88
CA GLN A 20 -9.39 3.51 -14.65
C GLN A 20 -9.21 4.40 -13.42
N ILE A 21 -8.36 5.43 -13.49
CA ILE A 21 -8.20 6.39 -12.39
C ILE A 21 -9.48 7.18 -12.15
N GLY A 22 -10.13 7.67 -13.23
CA GLY A 22 -11.37 8.42 -13.16
C GLY A 22 -12.52 7.64 -12.51
N PHE A 23 -12.60 6.33 -12.75
CA PHE A 23 -13.60 5.45 -12.13
C PHE A 23 -13.27 5.18 -10.65
N LEU A 24 -12.00 4.90 -10.33
CA LEU A 24 -11.59 4.45 -9.00
C LEU A 24 -11.50 5.60 -7.98
N LYS A 25 -11.19 6.83 -8.42
CA LYS A 25 -10.91 7.96 -7.52
C LYS A 25 -11.96 8.19 -6.43
N ASP A 26 -13.23 7.96 -6.71
CA ASP A 26 -14.34 8.18 -5.76
C ASP A 26 -14.73 6.92 -4.96
N LYS A 27 -14.02 5.81 -5.17
CA LYS A 27 -14.32 4.49 -4.60
C LYS A 27 -13.24 3.98 -3.65
N VAL A 28 -12.05 4.57 -3.70
CA VAL A 28 -10.87 4.08 -2.94
C VAL A 28 -10.33 5.15 -2.02
N ASP A 29 -9.69 4.73 -0.94
CA ASP A 29 -9.11 5.63 0.07
C ASP A 29 -7.80 6.24 -0.41
N SER A 30 -7.01 5.46 -1.15
CA SER A 30 -5.74 5.89 -1.72
C SER A 30 -5.40 5.09 -2.97
N PHE A 31 -4.46 5.59 -3.77
CA PHE A 31 -3.75 4.82 -4.78
C PHE A 31 -2.38 4.39 -4.25
N HIS A 32 -1.99 3.17 -4.57
CA HIS A 32 -0.69 2.62 -4.24
C HIS A 32 0.21 2.66 -5.47
N VAL A 33 1.38 3.28 -5.34
CA VAL A 33 2.33 3.46 -6.44
C VAL A 33 3.67 2.83 -6.06
N ASP A 34 3.99 1.73 -6.73
CA ASP A 34 5.21 0.97 -6.54
C ASP A 34 6.36 1.60 -7.35
N ILE A 35 7.42 2.04 -6.68
CA ILE A 35 8.62 2.63 -7.28
C ILE A 35 9.79 1.70 -7.03
N MET A 36 10.38 1.18 -8.11
CA MET A 36 11.48 0.23 -8.09
C MET A 36 12.68 0.79 -8.82
N ASP A 37 13.89 0.58 -8.26
CA ASP A 37 15.15 1.10 -8.80
C ASP A 37 15.99 0.05 -9.55
N GLY A 38 15.56 -1.20 -9.58
CA GLY A 38 16.30 -2.31 -10.19
C GLY A 38 17.46 -2.86 -9.35
N HIS A 39 17.63 -2.33 -8.11
CA HIS A 39 18.68 -2.73 -7.17
C HIS A 39 18.08 -3.42 -5.94
N PHE A 40 17.16 -2.77 -5.25
CA PHE A 40 16.44 -3.37 -4.12
C PHE A 40 15.63 -4.61 -4.54
N VAL A 41 15.00 -4.55 -5.72
CA VAL A 41 14.35 -5.68 -6.40
C VAL A 41 14.80 -5.72 -7.85
N SER A 42 14.87 -6.91 -8.45
CA SER A 42 15.36 -7.11 -9.83
C SER A 42 14.29 -6.72 -10.87
N ASN A 43 13.63 -5.60 -10.70
CA ASN A 43 12.59 -5.07 -11.58
C ASN A 43 12.59 -3.54 -11.57
N LEU A 44 12.03 -2.94 -12.63
CA LEU A 44 11.70 -1.53 -12.71
C LEU A 44 10.18 -1.37 -12.81
N SER A 45 9.65 -0.34 -12.18
CA SER A 45 8.21 -0.09 -12.16
C SER A 45 7.90 1.39 -12.41
N LEU A 46 6.91 1.92 -11.69
CA LEU A 46 6.45 3.29 -11.81
C LEU A 46 7.51 4.27 -11.27
N SER A 47 7.29 5.55 -11.50
CA SER A 47 8.23 6.59 -11.10
C SER A 47 7.50 7.79 -10.49
N PRO A 48 8.20 8.73 -9.83
CA PRO A 48 7.61 9.99 -9.38
C PRO A 48 6.86 10.75 -10.48
N TRP A 49 7.35 10.71 -11.71
CA TRP A 49 6.63 11.30 -12.87
C TRP A 49 5.25 10.69 -13.06
N PHE A 50 5.07 9.38 -12.84
CA PHE A 50 3.77 8.74 -12.92
C PHE A 50 2.79 9.30 -11.87
N ILE A 51 3.26 9.55 -10.65
CA ILE A 51 2.48 10.21 -9.59
C ILE A 51 2.00 11.59 -10.03
N GLU A 52 2.86 12.38 -10.67
CA GLU A 52 2.48 13.68 -11.24
C GLU A 52 1.33 13.55 -12.25
N GLN A 53 1.29 12.46 -13.05
CA GLN A 53 0.19 12.23 -14.00
C GLN A 53 -1.11 11.84 -13.28
N VAL A 54 -1.04 11.00 -12.24
CA VAL A 54 -2.22 10.64 -11.42
C VAL A 54 -2.83 11.89 -10.79
N LYS A 55 -2.00 12.78 -10.23
CA LYS A 55 -2.44 14.03 -9.60
C LYS A 55 -3.11 15.02 -10.56
N LYS A 56 -2.90 14.91 -11.87
CA LYS A 56 -3.62 15.73 -12.86
C LYS A 56 -5.08 15.30 -13.07
N VAL A 57 -5.41 14.06 -12.72
CA VAL A 57 -6.73 13.47 -12.98
C VAL A 57 -7.48 13.08 -11.71
N SER A 58 -6.82 13.13 -10.56
CA SER A 58 -7.41 12.74 -9.28
C SER A 58 -6.75 13.43 -8.09
N ASP A 59 -7.56 13.83 -7.10
CA ASP A 59 -7.13 14.32 -5.79
C ASP A 59 -7.13 13.21 -4.72
N THR A 60 -7.30 11.94 -5.13
CA THR A 60 -7.22 10.79 -4.23
C THR A 60 -5.81 10.69 -3.65
N GLN A 61 -5.73 10.40 -2.36
CA GLN A 61 -4.43 10.24 -1.68
C GLN A 61 -3.55 9.24 -2.41
N ILE A 62 -2.25 9.51 -2.45
CA ILE A 62 -1.26 8.63 -3.07
C ILE A 62 -0.27 8.15 -2.01
N SER A 63 -0.10 6.85 -1.95
CA SER A 63 0.92 6.17 -1.16
C SER A 63 2.04 5.68 -2.07
N ALA A 64 3.22 6.29 -2.01
CA ALA A 64 4.40 5.82 -2.72
C ALA A 64 5.08 4.71 -1.92
N HIS A 65 5.14 3.51 -2.47
CA HIS A 65 5.89 2.38 -1.95
C HIS A 65 7.25 2.34 -2.62
N LEU A 66 8.29 2.65 -1.86
CA LEU A 66 9.67 2.63 -2.32
C LEU A 66 10.26 1.22 -2.17
N MET A 67 10.60 0.59 -3.27
CA MET A 67 11.43 -0.61 -3.34
C MET A 67 12.78 -0.21 -3.92
N VAL A 68 13.58 0.51 -3.10
CA VAL A 68 14.80 1.19 -3.53
C VAL A 68 15.90 1.08 -2.48
N GLU A 69 17.17 1.06 -2.92
CA GLU A 69 18.31 1.02 -2.00
C GLU A 69 18.59 2.37 -1.31
N ASP A 70 18.33 3.49 -1.97
CA ASP A 70 18.48 4.83 -1.39
C ASP A 70 17.13 5.57 -1.26
N PRO A 71 16.35 5.31 -0.20
CA PRO A 71 15.07 5.98 0.00
C PRO A 71 15.21 7.49 0.25
N SER A 72 16.38 7.98 0.70
CA SER A 72 16.58 9.41 0.94
C SER A 72 16.54 10.21 -0.35
N PHE A 73 17.17 9.72 -1.41
CA PHE A 73 17.15 10.34 -2.73
C PHE A 73 15.73 10.46 -3.30
N TRP A 74 14.95 9.38 -3.21
CA TRP A 74 13.57 9.35 -3.72
C TRP A 74 12.60 10.19 -2.88
N THR A 75 12.84 10.27 -1.57
CA THR A 75 11.99 11.06 -0.65
C THR A 75 11.96 12.53 -1.02
N ASP A 76 13.09 13.12 -1.38
CA ASP A 76 13.14 14.54 -1.79
C ASP A 76 12.23 14.79 -3.00
N ARG A 77 12.30 13.94 -3.99
CA ARG A 77 11.47 14.05 -5.19
C ARG A 77 9.99 13.88 -4.90
N LEU A 78 9.63 12.96 -3.99
CA LEU A 78 8.24 12.70 -3.61
C LEU A 78 7.65 13.83 -2.74
N ILE A 79 8.48 14.48 -1.94
CA ILE A 79 8.12 15.71 -1.21
C ILE A 79 7.78 16.83 -2.18
N ASP A 80 8.63 17.08 -3.19
CA ASP A 80 8.42 18.13 -4.20
C ASP A 80 7.11 17.94 -4.97
N ILE A 81 6.72 16.69 -5.23
CA ILE A 81 5.46 16.34 -5.91
C ILE A 81 4.26 16.48 -4.97
N GLY A 82 4.47 16.40 -3.66
CA GLY A 82 3.40 16.41 -2.66
C GLY A 82 2.65 15.10 -2.61
N THR A 83 3.36 13.97 -2.52
CA THR A 83 2.80 12.64 -2.29
C THR A 83 2.26 12.55 -0.85
N ASP A 84 1.12 11.91 -0.62
CA ASP A 84 0.50 11.91 0.72
C ASP A 84 1.21 11.00 1.73
N PHE A 85 1.64 9.81 1.29
CA PHE A 85 2.43 8.88 2.08
C PHE A 85 3.71 8.52 1.33
N ILE A 86 4.83 8.54 2.03
CA ILE A 86 6.12 8.00 1.55
C ILE A 86 6.47 6.80 2.42
N CYS A 87 6.38 5.60 1.82
CA CYS A 87 6.62 4.33 2.50
C CYS A 87 7.95 3.75 2.03
N PHE A 88 8.92 3.68 2.93
CA PHE A 88 10.28 3.22 2.65
C PHE A 88 10.52 1.81 3.24
N PRO A 89 11.42 1.01 2.66
CA PRO A 89 11.72 -0.31 3.20
C PRO A 89 12.50 -0.20 4.51
N ALA A 90 12.12 -0.99 5.51
CA ALA A 90 12.82 -1.03 6.80
C ALA A 90 14.28 -1.46 6.64
N GLU A 91 14.57 -2.25 5.62
CA GLU A 91 15.85 -2.87 5.33
C GLU A 91 16.92 -1.85 4.91
N THR A 92 16.52 -0.72 4.33
CA THR A 92 17.45 0.27 3.74
C THR A 92 17.62 1.54 4.58
N VAL A 93 16.97 1.66 5.74
CA VAL A 93 16.99 2.89 6.56
C VAL A 93 17.83 2.79 7.82
N ASN A 94 18.70 1.79 7.94
CA ASN A 94 19.58 1.64 9.09
C ASN A 94 20.44 2.90 9.31
N GLY A 95 20.28 3.51 10.50
CA GLY A 95 21.01 4.74 10.89
C GLY A 95 20.45 6.04 10.31
N ILE A 96 19.39 6.01 9.49
CA ILE A 96 18.77 7.22 8.90
C ILE A 96 17.27 7.34 9.16
N ALA A 97 16.61 6.32 9.71
CA ALA A 97 15.16 6.26 9.86
C ALA A 97 14.56 7.51 10.53
N PHE A 98 15.08 7.93 11.68
CA PHE A 98 14.59 9.13 12.37
C PHE A 98 14.71 10.41 11.53
N ARG A 99 15.82 10.59 10.82
CA ARG A 99 16.02 11.76 9.97
C ARG A 99 15.06 11.75 8.79
N LEU A 100 14.83 10.57 8.20
CA LEU A 100 13.93 10.41 7.07
C LEU A 100 12.48 10.69 7.47
N ILE A 101 12.00 10.10 8.57
CA ILE A 101 10.67 10.33 9.13
C ILE A 101 10.47 11.82 9.44
N ASN A 102 11.42 12.44 10.16
CA ASN A 102 11.33 13.85 10.51
C ASN A 102 11.30 14.76 9.25
N LYS A 103 12.04 14.43 8.21
CA LYS A 103 12.04 15.14 6.94
C LYS A 103 10.67 15.08 6.25
N ILE A 104 10.08 13.88 6.18
CA ILE A 104 8.74 13.67 5.60
C ILE A 104 7.70 14.46 6.39
N HIS A 105 7.69 14.36 7.71
CA HIS A 105 6.75 15.09 8.57
C HIS A 105 6.92 16.61 8.49
N SER A 106 8.16 17.10 8.44
CA SER A 106 8.44 18.55 8.31
C SER A 106 7.92 19.13 6.99
N SER A 107 7.68 18.28 5.99
CA SER A 107 7.09 18.67 4.71
C SER A 107 5.56 18.54 4.70
N GLY A 108 4.93 18.23 5.83
CA GLY A 108 3.49 18.06 5.96
C GLY A 108 2.96 16.73 5.40
N LEU A 109 3.86 15.79 5.08
CA LEU A 109 3.52 14.48 4.53
C LEU A 109 3.56 13.41 5.63
N ARG A 110 3.09 12.21 5.32
CA ARG A 110 3.01 11.08 6.24
C ARG A 110 4.07 10.03 5.91
N ALA A 111 4.75 9.55 6.97
CA ALA A 111 5.82 8.57 6.87
C ALA A 111 5.29 7.15 7.09
N GLY A 112 5.56 6.25 6.14
CA GLY A 112 5.29 4.83 6.25
C GLY A 112 6.56 4.00 6.21
N VAL A 113 6.49 2.79 6.75
CA VAL A 113 7.53 1.77 6.58
C VAL A 113 6.94 0.52 5.98
N VAL A 114 7.73 -0.17 5.17
CA VAL A 114 7.38 -1.48 4.59
C VAL A 114 8.27 -2.55 5.19
N LEU A 115 7.68 -3.67 5.58
CA LEU A 115 8.37 -4.84 6.08
C LEU A 115 8.22 -6.00 5.09
N ASN A 116 9.33 -6.46 4.53
CA ASN A 116 9.37 -7.66 3.70
C ASN A 116 8.97 -8.92 4.49
N PRO A 117 8.61 -10.03 3.84
CA PRO A 117 8.17 -11.24 4.56
C PRO A 117 9.17 -11.76 5.60
N GLU A 118 10.47 -11.66 5.36
CA GLU A 118 11.55 -12.08 6.25
C GLU A 118 11.89 -11.04 7.32
N THR A 119 11.50 -9.78 7.17
CA THR A 119 11.87 -8.70 8.08
C THR A 119 11.00 -8.69 9.33
N SER A 120 11.61 -8.71 10.50
CA SER A 120 10.93 -8.72 11.79
C SER A 120 10.37 -7.35 12.16
N ILE A 121 9.24 -7.31 12.89
CA ILE A 121 8.70 -6.08 13.50
C ILE A 121 9.73 -5.40 14.42
N SER A 122 10.59 -6.18 15.09
CA SER A 122 11.61 -5.62 15.96
C SER A 122 12.61 -4.70 15.26
N SER A 123 12.75 -4.79 13.94
CA SER A 123 13.62 -3.87 13.16
C SER A 123 13.16 -2.42 13.19
N ILE A 124 11.88 -2.19 13.48
CA ILE A 124 11.27 -0.85 13.50
C ILE A 124 10.88 -0.38 14.90
N GLU A 125 11.09 -1.21 15.94
CA GLU A 125 10.63 -0.96 17.31
C GLU A 125 11.07 0.42 17.85
N SER A 126 12.29 0.85 17.52
CA SER A 126 12.86 2.11 18.01
C SER A 126 12.18 3.38 17.46
N TYR A 127 11.42 3.28 16.36
CA TYR A 127 10.75 4.43 15.73
C TYR A 127 9.29 4.15 15.33
N ILE A 128 8.73 3.04 15.80
CA ILE A 128 7.35 2.62 15.47
C ILE A 128 6.30 3.65 15.87
N ASP A 129 6.51 4.37 16.98
CA ASP A 129 5.65 5.42 17.52
C ASP A 129 5.59 6.68 16.63
N LYS A 130 6.49 6.80 15.68
CA LYS A 130 6.60 7.95 14.76
C LYS A 130 6.04 7.67 13.37
N LEU A 131 5.56 6.46 13.15
CA LEU A 131 5.05 6.05 11.85
C LEU A 131 3.56 6.34 11.73
N ASP A 132 3.12 6.77 10.55
CA ASP A 132 1.71 6.93 10.21
C ASP A 132 1.13 5.67 9.55
N LYS A 133 2.00 4.83 8.96
CA LYS A 133 1.59 3.58 8.32
C LYS A 133 2.70 2.52 8.37
N ILE A 134 2.29 1.27 8.52
CA ILE A 134 3.16 0.09 8.42
C ILE A 134 2.54 -0.86 7.39
N THR A 135 3.26 -1.08 6.30
CA THR A 135 2.84 -2.00 5.23
C THR A 135 3.55 -3.34 5.43
N ILE A 136 2.77 -4.42 5.44
CA ILE A 136 3.28 -5.79 5.53
C ILE A 136 3.21 -6.46 4.17
N MET A 137 4.37 -6.81 3.63
CA MET A 137 4.45 -7.62 2.42
C MET A 137 4.02 -9.05 2.71
N THR A 138 3.09 -9.54 1.91
CA THR A 138 2.58 -10.92 1.98
C THR A 138 2.97 -11.76 0.76
N VAL A 139 3.87 -11.22 -0.04
CA VAL A 139 4.59 -11.87 -1.14
C VAL A 139 6.03 -11.41 -1.13
N ASP A 140 6.92 -12.08 -1.85
CA ASP A 140 8.25 -11.56 -2.17
C ASP A 140 8.10 -10.32 -3.06
N PRO A 141 8.75 -9.16 -2.72
CA PRO A 141 8.53 -7.92 -3.45
C PRO A 141 9.15 -7.91 -4.86
N GLY A 142 8.63 -7.04 -5.73
CA GLY A 142 9.20 -6.75 -7.04
C GLY A 142 8.37 -7.21 -8.23
N PHE A 143 7.54 -8.24 -8.10
CA PHE A 143 6.74 -8.76 -9.20
C PHE A 143 5.28 -8.98 -8.81
N ALA A 144 4.38 -8.72 -9.77
CA ALA A 144 2.97 -9.05 -9.57
C ALA A 144 2.74 -10.56 -9.81
N GLY A 145 1.92 -11.16 -8.94
CA GLY A 145 1.53 -12.58 -9.09
C GLY A 145 2.37 -13.57 -8.27
N GLU A 146 3.24 -13.07 -7.42
CA GLU A 146 4.04 -13.88 -6.49
C GLU A 146 3.19 -14.66 -5.50
N ILE A 147 3.79 -15.73 -4.94
CA ILE A 147 3.14 -16.67 -4.04
C ILE A 147 2.81 -16.00 -2.70
N PHE A 148 1.56 -16.14 -2.25
CA PHE A 148 1.11 -15.63 -0.97
C PHE A 148 1.81 -16.30 0.21
N ILE A 149 2.46 -15.50 1.04
CA ILE A 149 3.21 -15.94 2.24
C ILE A 149 2.32 -15.75 3.47
N LYS A 150 1.54 -16.78 3.77
CA LYS A 150 0.58 -16.76 4.89
C LYS A 150 1.21 -16.38 6.23
N LYS A 151 2.47 -16.72 6.47
CA LYS A 151 3.21 -16.40 7.71
C LYS A 151 3.29 -14.90 7.99
N SER A 152 3.32 -14.07 6.95
CA SER A 152 3.35 -12.61 7.09
C SER A 152 2.12 -12.05 7.81
N LEU A 153 0.98 -12.74 7.77
CA LEU A 153 -0.24 -12.31 8.47
C LEU A 153 -0.07 -12.24 10.00
N GLU A 154 0.84 -13.03 10.58
CA GLU A 154 1.15 -12.98 12.01
C GLU A 154 1.70 -11.60 12.41
N LYS A 155 2.42 -10.90 11.52
CA LYS A 155 2.90 -9.55 11.76
C LYS A 155 1.74 -8.56 11.90
N ILE A 156 0.72 -8.66 11.05
CA ILE A 156 -0.48 -7.81 11.12
C ILE A 156 -1.17 -7.98 12.48
N VAL A 157 -1.37 -9.24 12.91
CA VAL A 157 -1.98 -9.55 14.21
C VAL A 157 -1.15 -9.00 15.37
N ASN A 158 0.18 -9.12 15.31
CA ASN A 158 1.07 -8.62 16.35
C ASN A 158 1.11 -7.08 16.39
N LEU A 159 1.20 -6.42 15.23
CA LEU A 159 1.14 -4.95 15.15
C LEU A 159 -0.18 -4.38 15.70
N ARG A 160 -1.30 -5.05 15.46
CA ARG A 160 -2.58 -4.66 16.05
C ARG A 160 -2.53 -4.70 17.59
N LYS A 161 -2.00 -5.79 18.16
CA LYS A 161 -1.85 -5.93 19.62
C LYS A 161 -0.93 -4.84 20.19
N GLU A 162 0.19 -4.56 19.52
CA GLU A 162 1.12 -3.51 19.93
C GLU A 162 0.48 -2.13 19.84
N ARG A 163 -0.22 -1.85 18.73
CA ARG A 163 -0.96 -0.60 18.52
C ARG A 163 -1.97 -0.36 19.64
N GLU A 164 -2.77 -1.36 19.99
CA GLU A 164 -3.74 -1.28 21.08
C GLU A 164 -3.05 -1.12 22.45
N LYS A 165 -2.02 -1.90 22.72
CA LYS A 165 -1.29 -1.90 24.00
C LYS A 165 -0.62 -0.55 24.29
N PHE A 166 -0.02 0.07 23.28
CA PHE A 166 0.77 1.30 23.43
C PHE A 166 0.06 2.55 22.94
N ASN A 167 -1.21 2.42 22.50
CA ASN A 167 -2.02 3.49 21.93
C ASN A 167 -1.33 4.21 20.75
N TYR A 168 -0.71 3.43 19.85
CA TYR A 168 -0.14 3.96 18.62
C TYR A 168 -1.23 4.28 17.59
N HIS A 169 -0.93 5.16 16.64
CA HIS A 169 -1.92 5.70 15.68
C HIS A 169 -1.68 5.29 14.23
N PHE A 170 -0.64 4.49 13.94
CA PHE A 170 -0.34 4.07 12.58
C PHE A 170 -1.44 3.18 11.98
N LEU A 171 -1.61 3.30 10.67
CA LEU A 171 -2.42 2.38 9.88
C LEU A 171 -1.62 1.11 9.56
N ILE A 172 -2.29 -0.03 9.53
CA ILE A 172 -1.70 -1.31 9.11
C ILE A 172 -2.22 -1.63 7.72
N GLU A 173 -1.33 -1.65 6.75
CA GLU A 173 -1.60 -1.97 5.36
C GLU A 173 -1.00 -3.33 5.00
N MET A 174 -1.68 -4.11 4.15
CA MET A 174 -1.13 -5.34 3.61
C MET A 174 -0.98 -5.26 2.10
N ASP A 175 0.15 -5.76 1.59
CA ASP A 175 0.47 -5.78 0.18
C ASP A 175 0.93 -7.16 -0.28
N GLY A 176 0.33 -7.62 -1.37
CA GLY A 176 0.65 -8.86 -2.06
C GLY A 176 -0.48 -9.88 -2.08
N SER A 177 -0.86 -10.31 -3.28
CA SER A 177 -1.82 -11.39 -3.56
C SER A 177 -3.16 -11.25 -2.82
N SER A 178 -3.66 -10.02 -2.64
CA SER A 178 -4.97 -9.69 -2.08
C SER A 178 -6.06 -10.00 -3.12
N ASN A 179 -6.72 -11.15 -3.01
CA ASN A 179 -7.69 -11.64 -3.98
C ASN A 179 -8.65 -12.66 -3.35
N LYS A 180 -9.57 -13.21 -4.14
CA LYS A 180 -10.58 -14.16 -3.69
C LYS A 180 -10.03 -15.32 -2.83
N LYS A 181 -8.83 -15.83 -3.17
CA LYS A 181 -8.25 -16.99 -2.44
C LYS A 181 -7.68 -16.62 -1.08
N SER A 182 -7.35 -15.35 -0.85
CA SER A 182 -6.66 -14.86 0.34
C SER A 182 -7.52 -13.93 1.22
N PHE A 183 -8.58 -13.31 0.67
CA PHE A 183 -9.41 -12.34 1.41
C PHE A 183 -9.87 -12.82 2.78
N SER A 184 -10.34 -14.07 2.89
CA SER A 184 -10.78 -14.62 4.19
C SER A 184 -9.64 -14.64 5.22
N MET A 185 -8.45 -15.10 4.83
CA MET A 185 -7.28 -15.16 5.72
C MET A 185 -6.76 -13.77 6.10
N ILE A 186 -6.68 -12.86 5.12
CA ILE A 186 -6.26 -11.48 5.34
C ILE A 186 -7.24 -10.77 6.27
N HIS A 187 -8.53 -10.95 6.04
CA HIS A 187 -9.57 -10.33 6.87
C HIS A 187 -9.52 -10.81 8.34
N GLN A 188 -9.19 -12.07 8.58
CA GLN A 188 -8.97 -12.60 9.94
C GLN A 188 -7.78 -11.93 10.63
N ALA A 189 -6.73 -11.56 9.90
CA ALA A 189 -5.61 -10.79 10.45
C ALA A 189 -5.98 -9.31 10.67
N ASN A 190 -7.01 -8.82 9.97
CA ASN A 190 -7.65 -7.52 10.14
C ASN A 190 -6.71 -6.31 9.94
N PRO A 191 -6.10 -6.14 8.74
CA PRO A 191 -5.44 -4.88 8.39
C PRO A 191 -6.46 -3.74 8.22
N ASP A 192 -6.01 -2.51 8.26
CA ASP A 192 -6.85 -1.32 8.02
C ASP A 192 -7.02 -1.07 6.51
N ILE A 193 -5.99 -1.41 5.69
CA ILE A 193 -5.96 -1.18 4.24
C ILE A 193 -5.55 -2.44 3.51
N TYR A 194 -6.27 -2.75 2.42
CA TYR A 194 -6.00 -3.85 1.49
C TYR A 194 -5.47 -3.29 0.17
N ILE A 195 -4.21 -3.57 -0.16
CA ILE A 195 -3.71 -3.27 -1.49
C ILE A 195 -4.21 -4.35 -2.46
N VAL A 196 -4.87 -3.91 -3.53
CA VAL A 196 -5.45 -4.78 -4.55
C VAL A 196 -4.78 -4.52 -5.90
N GLY A 197 -4.12 -5.54 -6.43
CA GLY A 197 -3.42 -5.48 -7.70
C GLY A 197 -4.12 -6.29 -8.80
N ARG A 198 -3.32 -6.90 -9.68
CA ARG A 198 -3.81 -7.63 -10.86
C ARG A 198 -4.82 -8.72 -10.52
N SER A 199 -4.48 -9.62 -9.59
CA SER A 199 -5.34 -10.78 -9.26
C SER A 199 -6.56 -10.42 -8.40
N GLY A 200 -6.55 -9.26 -7.76
CA GLY A 200 -7.65 -8.77 -6.91
C GLY A 200 -8.57 -7.78 -7.60
N LEU A 201 -8.08 -7.03 -8.59
CA LEU A 201 -8.83 -5.98 -9.26
C LEU A 201 -8.60 -5.94 -10.77
N PHE A 202 -7.45 -5.44 -11.24
CA PHE A 202 -7.24 -5.07 -12.63
C PHE A 202 -7.27 -6.23 -13.64
N GLY A 203 -7.06 -7.45 -13.20
CA GLY A 203 -7.09 -8.66 -14.05
C GLY A 203 -8.39 -9.46 -14.00
N LEU A 204 -9.43 -8.98 -13.30
CA LEU A 204 -10.70 -9.69 -13.19
C LEU A 204 -11.57 -9.54 -14.45
N SER A 205 -11.54 -8.36 -15.09
CA SER A 205 -12.22 -8.06 -16.35
C SER A 205 -11.39 -7.04 -17.14
N SER A 206 -11.71 -6.90 -18.43
CA SER A 206 -11.17 -5.82 -19.27
C SER A 206 -11.86 -4.46 -19.01
N ASP A 207 -12.99 -4.46 -18.31
CA ASP A 207 -13.75 -3.29 -17.89
C ASP A 207 -13.55 -3.05 -16.40
N ILE A 208 -13.16 -1.83 -16.01
CA ILE A 208 -12.81 -1.51 -14.62
C ILE A 208 -14.02 -1.52 -13.68
N GLU A 209 -15.21 -1.13 -14.15
CA GLU A 209 -16.42 -1.16 -13.34
C GLU A 209 -16.82 -2.61 -13.03
N THR A 210 -16.78 -3.48 -14.02
CA THR A 210 -17.00 -4.93 -13.85
C THR A 210 -15.97 -5.54 -12.90
N SER A 211 -14.69 -5.20 -13.06
CA SER A 211 -13.60 -5.64 -12.18
C SER A 211 -13.84 -5.22 -10.73
N TRP A 212 -14.25 -3.98 -10.51
CA TRP A 212 -14.55 -3.46 -9.18
C TRP A 212 -15.72 -4.21 -8.53
N GLN A 213 -16.82 -4.37 -9.26
CA GLN A 213 -18.00 -5.09 -8.77
C GLN A 213 -17.66 -6.55 -8.41
N GLU A 214 -16.87 -7.22 -9.24
CA GLU A 214 -16.42 -8.58 -9.00
C GLU A 214 -15.48 -8.67 -7.79
N MET A 215 -14.54 -7.74 -7.64
CA MET A 215 -13.67 -7.65 -6.46
C MET A 215 -14.50 -7.51 -5.17
N ILE A 216 -15.44 -6.56 -5.13
CA ILE A 216 -16.32 -6.33 -3.98
C ILE A 216 -17.12 -7.60 -3.67
N LYS A 217 -17.74 -8.21 -4.67
CA LYS A 217 -18.50 -9.47 -4.51
C LYS A 217 -17.63 -10.58 -3.95
N ASN A 218 -16.40 -10.74 -4.47
CA ASN A 218 -15.45 -11.73 -3.98
C ASN A 218 -15.07 -11.45 -2.52
N PHE A 219 -14.76 -10.19 -2.18
CA PHE A 219 -14.44 -9.80 -0.81
C PHE A 219 -15.60 -10.09 0.15
N GLU A 220 -16.80 -9.64 -0.17
CA GLU A 220 -18.01 -9.87 0.66
C GLU A 220 -18.34 -11.36 0.83
N THR A 221 -18.16 -12.15 -0.22
CA THR A 221 -18.40 -13.60 -0.19
C THR A 221 -17.42 -14.31 0.74
N GLU A 222 -16.14 -13.97 0.65
CA GLU A 222 -15.07 -14.66 1.39
C GLU A 222 -14.97 -14.18 2.86
N THR A 223 -15.40 -12.97 3.16
CA THR A 223 -15.27 -12.37 4.50
C THR A 223 -16.59 -12.30 5.27
N GLY A 224 -17.72 -12.35 4.59
CA GLY A 224 -19.05 -12.12 5.17
C GLY A 224 -19.32 -10.63 5.50
N VAL A 225 -18.43 -9.71 5.16
CA VAL A 225 -18.54 -8.28 5.49
C VAL A 225 -18.99 -7.48 4.28
N LYS A 226 -20.01 -6.64 4.46
CA LYS A 226 -20.47 -5.71 3.44
C LYS A 226 -19.55 -4.50 3.33
N VAL A 227 -19.23 -4.11 2.09
CA VAL A 227 -18.37 -2.97 1.77
C VAL A 227 -19.23 -1.77 1.39
N ASN A 228 -18.99 -0.63 2.05
CA ASN A 228 -19.54 0.64 1.58
C ASN A 228 -18.80 1.06 0.31
N GLN A 229 -19.52 1.16 -0.82
CA GLN A 229 -18.93 1.41 -2.12
C GLN A 229 -18.54 2.89 -2.37
N PHE A 230 -18.77 3.76 -1.40
CA PHE A 230 -18.42 5.18 -1.51
C PHE A 230 -17.53 5.58 -0.33
N VAL A 231 -16.43 6.23 -0.64
CA VAL A 231 -15.57 6.85 0.37
C VAL A 231 -16.20 8.18 0.76
N ASN A 232 -16.66 8.30 2.01
CA ASN A 232 -17.01 9.61 2.56
C ASN A 232 -15.71 10.39 2.77
N ARG A 233 -15.39 11.30 1.87
CA ARG A 233 -14.33 12.29 2.05
C ARG A 233 -14.92 13.46 2.83
N GLU A 234 -14.80 13.39 4.18
CA GLU A 234 -15.00 14.56 5.04
C GLU A 234 -13.72 15.39 5.11
#